data_9c02f832fc11b4cc8e4dc267a6e814a5
#
_entry.id   9c02f832fc11b4cc8e4dc267a6e814a5
#
_cell.length_a   1.000
_cell.length_b   1.000
_cell.length_c   1.000
_cell.angle_alpha   90.00
_cell.angle_beta   90.00
_cell.angle_gamma   90.00
#
_symmetry.space_group_name_H-M   'P 1'
#
loop_
_entity.id
_entity.type
_entity.pdbx_description
1 polymer ?
#
loop_
_entity_poly.entity_id
_entity_poly.type
_entity_poly.pdbx_seq_one_letter_code
_entity_poly.pdbx_strand_id
1 'polypeptide(L)'
;VIQNLLGLREKTVASIMTPRVVMETASSNETVSQILERIPIMVHGRLPVTTNQNIDEIEGMVLRSDILREAAADNDNILMNEISRDIHPCRDIDSVDKALDILLDNKEQILIVKDEFGGTVGLVTMEDIIETLLGVEIVDEDDQDAIEEGNHHEDMRELAKIRQEVNDAAEE
;
A
#
# COMPACT_ATOMS: atom_id res chain seq x y z
N VAL A 1 13.18 2.11 22.27
CA VAL A 1 12.20 1.05 21.98
C VAL A 1 10.93 1.20 22.81
N ILE A 2 11.02 1.36 24.13
CA ILE A 2 9.85 1.52 24.99
C ILE A 2 9.09 2.82 24.66
N GLN A 3 9.77 3.91 24.40
CA GLN A 3 9.15 5.19 23.99
C GLN A 3 8.42 5.04 22.62
N ASN A 4 8.97 4.26 21.71
CA ASN A 4 8.35 4.01 20.40
C ASN A 4 7.13 3.11 20.51
N LEU A 5 7.12 2.12 21.42
CA LEU A 5 5.95 1.27 21.70
C LEU A 5 4.78 2.10 22.27
N LEU A 6 5.04 3.03 23.19
CA LEU A 6 4.02 3.96 23.68
C LEU A 6 3.55 4.91 22.57
N GLY A 7 4.45 5.33 21.68
CA GLY A 7 4.12 6.16 20.53
C GLY A 7 3.14 5.51 19.54
N LEU A 8 3.14 4.18 19.42
CA LEU A 8 2.17 3.47 18.55
C LEU A 8 0.72 3.64 19.02
N ARG A 9 0.47 3.80 20.30
CA ARG A 9 -0.86 4.06 20.85
C ARG A 9 -1.34 5.48 20.63
N GLU A 10 -0.42 6.42 20.51
CA GLU A 10 -0.71 7.85 20.35
C GLU A 10 -0.79 8.27 18.87
N LYS A 11 -0.14 7.52 17.98
CA LYS A 11 -0.17 7.78 16.54
C LYS A 11 -1.38 7.13 15.89
N THR A 12 -2.03 7.88 14.99
CA THR A 12 -3.09 7.36 14.14
C THR A 12 -2.52 6.69 12.88
N VAL A 13 -3.26 5.76 12.32
CA VAL A 13 -2.94 5.13 11.03
C VAL A 13 -2.78 6.20 9.93
N ALA A 14 -3.64 7.22 9.93
CA ALA A 14 -3.55 8.33 8.97
C ALA A 14 -2.18 9.03 8.95
N SER A 15 -1.48 9.06 10.09
CA SER A 15 -0.18 9.73 10.20
C SER A 15 0.99 8.97 9.56
N ILE A 16 0.83 7.67 9.33
CA ILE A 16 1.90 6.80 8.79
C ILE A 16 1.53 6.10 7.48
N MET A 17 0.27 6.13 7.07
CA MET A 17 -0.21 5.43 5.88
C MET A 17 0.40 5.99 4.59
N THR A 18 0.41 5.16 3.56
CA THR A 18 0.59 5.60 2.17
C THR A 18 -0.73 6.21 1.70
N PRO A 19 -0.75 7.50 1.32
CA PRO A 19 -1.99 8.16 0.92
C PRO A 19 -2.57 7.59 -0.38
N ARG A 20 -3.89 7.67 -0.51
CA ARG A 20 -4.64 7.23 -1.69
C ARG A 20 -4.04 7.71 -3.02
N VAL A 21 -3.60 8.97 -3.08
CA VAL A 21 -3.13 9.61 -4.32
C VAL A 21 -1.84 9.01 -4.88
N VAL A 22 -1.07 8.29 -4.07
CA VAL A 22 0.16 7.63 -4.50
C VAL A 22 0.07 6.11 -4.49
N MET A 23 -1.10 5.55 -4.18
CA MET A 23 -1.30 4.11 -4.22
C MET A 23 -1.22 3.59 -5.65
N GLU A 24 -0.46 2.52 -5.84
CA GLU A 24 -0.55 1.68 -7.03
C GLU A 24 -1.55 0.56 -6.79
N THR A 25 -2.44 0.35 -7.73
CA THR A 25 -3.49 -0.67 -7.66
C THR A 25 -3.52 -1.50 -8.94
N ALA A 26 -4.08 -2.70 -8.83
CA ALA A 26 -4.45 -3.52 -9.97
C ALA A 26 -5.98 -3.55 -10.10
N SER A 27 -6.49 -3.68 -11.32
CA SER A 27 -7.92 -3.91 -11.53
C SER A 27 -8.21 -5.41 -11.53
N SER A 28 -9.34 -5.82 -10.95
CA SER A 28 -9.75 -7.23 -10.83
C SER A 28 -9.81 -7.96 -12.18
N ASN A 29 -10.18 -7.25 -13.23
CA ASN A 29 -10.28 -7.77 -14.60
C ASN A 29 -9.06 -7.49 -15.48
N GLU A 30 -8.00 -6.99 -14.90
CA GLU A 30 -6.72 -6.78 -15.57
C GLU A 30 -5.96 -8.11 -15.67
N THR A 31 -5.38 -8.40 -16.84
CA THR A 31 -4.56 -9.60 -17.03
C THR A 31 -3.12 -9.40 -16.56
N VAL A 32 -2.41 -10.50 -16.35
CA VAL A 32 -0.96 -10.48 -16.06
C VAL A 32 -0.20 -9.67 -17.11
N SER A 33 -0.47 -9.88 -18.38
CA SER A 33 0.15 -9.14 -19.48
C SER A 33 -0.13 -7.63 -19.40
N GLN A 34 -1.38 -7.25 -19.13
CA GLN A 34 -1.79 -5.85 -19.03
C GLN A 34 -1.14 -5.14 -17.85
N ILE A 35 -1.06 -5.79 -16.69
CA ILE A 35 -0.44 -5.15 -15.52
C ILE A 35 1.07 -4.97 -15.70
N LEU A 36 1.76 -5.93 -16.31
CA LEU A 36 3.20 -5.82 -16.59
C LEU A 36 3.51 -4.77 -17.67
N GLU A 37 2.61 -4.57 -18.62
CA GLU A 37 2.72 -3.50 -19.61
C GLU A 37 2.52 -2.13 -18.97
N ARG A 38 1.54 -2.00 -18.07
CA ARG A 38 1.23 -0.75 -17.37
C ARG A 38 2.26 -0.42 -16.28
N ILE A 39 2.77 -1.42 -15.56
CA ILE A 39 3.76 -1.29 -14.51
C ILE A 39 4.93 -2.23 -14.82
N PRO A 40 5.83 -1.87 -15.75
CA PRO A 40 6.95 -2.76 -16.17
C PRO A 40 7.96 -2.99 -15.05
N ILE A 41 8.09 -2.04 -14.13
CA ILE A 41 8.92 -2.16 -12.92
C ILE A 41 8.02 -2.06 -11.70
N MET A 42 7.75 -3.20 -11.07
CA MET A 42 6.90 -3.27 -9.89
C MET A 42 7.75 -3.10 -8.62
N VAL A 43 7.77 -1.88 -8.10
CA VAL A 43 8.53 -1.57 -6.87
C VAL A 43 7.81 -2.03 -5.59
N HIS A 44 6.47 -2.17 -5.64
CA HIS A 44 5.68 -2.62 -4.50
C HIS A 44 5.45 -4.14 -4.57
N GLY A 45 5.70 -4.84 -3.46
CA GLY A 45 5.53 -6.29 -3.36
C GLY A 45 4.07 -6.73 -3.34
N ARG A 46 3.15 -5.83 -3.04
CA ARG A 46 1.70 -6.06 -2.94
C ARG A 46 0.95 -4.91 -3.55
N LEU A 47 -0.08 -5.21 -4.34
CA LEU A 47 -0.96 -4.22 -4.94
C LEU A 47 -2.41 -4.50 -4.51
N PRO A 48 -3.12 -3.52 -3.98
CA PRO A 48 -4.57 -3.63 -3.81
C PRO A 48 -5.27 -3.85 -5.14
N VAL A 49 -6.30 -4.69 -5.15
CA VAL A 49 -7.10 -5.01 -6.33
C VAL A 49 -8.42 -4.30 -6.24
N THR A 50 -8.70 -3.46 -7.23
CA THR A 50 -9.94 -2.68 -7.31
C THR A 50 -11.01 -3.40 -8.11
N THR A 51 -12.26 -3.24 -7.71
CA THR A 51 -13.42 -3.64 -8.50
C THR A 51 -13.76 -2.50 -9.48
N ASN A 52 -13.86 -2.81 -10.77
CA ASN A 52 -14.20 -1.83 -11.82
C ASN A 52 -13.35 -0.54 -11.80
N GLN A 53 -12.08 -0.67 -11.45
CA GLN A 53 -11.15 0.47 -11.34
C GLN A 53 -11.56 1.53 -10.29
N ASN A 54 -12.48 1.17 -9.40
CA ASN A 54 -12.91 2.05 -8.33
C ASN A 54 -12.05 1.84 -7.08
N ILE A 55 -11.23 2.84 -6.75
CA ILE A 55 -10.32 2.78 -5.59
C ILE A 55 -11.07 2.67 -4.25
N ASP A 56 -12.33 3.07 -4.17
CA ASP A 56 -13.16 2.90 -2.98
C ASP A 56 -13.69 1.46 -2.82
N GLU A 57 -13.59 0.65 -3.87
CA GLU A 57 -14.00 -0.75 -3.89
C GLU A 57 -12.78 -1.67 -4.04
N ILE A 58 -12.07 -1.89 -2.94
CA ILE A 58 -10.94 -2.82 -2.89
C ILE A 58 -11.46 -4.21 -2.51
N GLU A 59 -11.30 -5.18 -3.42
CA GLU A 59 -11.77 -6.55 -3.21
C GLU A 59 -10.70 -7.50 -2.66
N GLY A 60 -9.43 -7.13 -2.74
CA GLY A 60 -8.33 -7.97 -2.30
C GLY A 60 -6.99 -7.32 -2.58
N MET A 61 -5.96 -8.13 -2.57
CA MET A 61 -4.60 -7.73 -2.98
C MET A 61 -3.95 -8.82 -3.82
N VAL A 62 -2.98 -8.44 -4.64
CA VAL A 62 -2.18 -9.38 -5.43
C VAL A 62 -0.70 -9.21 -5.09
N LEU A 63 0.01 -10.32 -4.99
CA LEU A 63 1.45 -10.32 -4.76
C LEU A 63 2.21 -10.15 -6.09
N ARG A 64 3.20 -9.29 -6.09
CA ARG A 64 4.16 -9.17 -7.20
C ARG A 64 4.74 -10.53 -7.60
N SER A 65 5.14 -11.34 -6.61
CA SER A 65 5.69 -12.67 -6.84
C SER A 65 4.72 -13.60 -7.56
N ASP A 66 3.43 -13.52 -7.28
CA ASP A 66 2.42 -14.33 -7.96
C ASP A 66 2.23 -13.86 -9.41
N ILE A 67 2.21 -12.56 -9.66
CA ILE A 67 2.15 -11.99 -11.02
C ILE A 67 3.34 -12.45 -11.86
N LEU A 68 4.54 -12.33 -11.32
CA LEU A 68 5.77 -12.71 -12.03
C LEU A 68 5.87 -14.22 -12.24
N ARG A 69 5.35 -15.03 -11.32
CA ARG A 69 5.29 -16.48 -11.48
C ARG A 69 4.36 -16.87 -12.62
N GLU A 70 3.20 -16.26 -12.71
CA GLU A 70 2.27 -16.51 -13.81
C GLU A 70 2.84 -16.05 -15.16
N ALA A 71 3.50 -14.91 -15.19
CA ALA A 71 4.20 -14.45 -16.40
C ALA A 71 5.32 -15.40 -16.84
N ALA A 72 6.09 -15.92 -15.90
CA ALA A 72 7.17 -16.88 -16.18
C ALA A 72 6.64 -18.23 -16.70
N ALA A 73 5.39 -18.58 -16.33
CA ALA A 73 4.71 -19.77 -16.81
C ALA A 73 3.90 -19.52 -18.11
N ASP A 74 4.07 -18.36 -18.74
CA ASP A 74 3.33 -17.93 -19.94
C ASP A 74 1.80 -17.86 -19.75
N ASN A 75 1.33 -17.67 -18.53
CA ASN A 75 -0.08 -17.49 -18.19
C ASN A 75 -0.50 -16.03 -18.27
N ASP A 76 -0.30 -15.41 -19.40
CA ASP A 76 -0.44 -13.96 -19.60
C ASP A 76 -1.89 -13.45 -19.50
N ASN A 77 -2.87 -14.34 -19.66
CA ASN A 77 -4.30 -14.01 -19.67
C ASN A 77 -4.99 -14.23 -18.30
N ILE A 78 -4.27 -14.67 -17.28
CA ILE A 78 -4.83 -14.77 -15.93
C ILE A 78 -5.19 -13.39 -15.41
N LEU A 79 -6.39 -13.30 -14.85
CA LEU A 79 -6.92 -12.06 -14.27
C LEU A 79 -6.42 -11.86 -12.84
N MET A 80 -6.28 -10.63 -12.42
CA MET A 80 -5.85 -10.30 -11.07
C MET A 80 -6.79 -10.87 -10.01
N ASN A 81 -8.10 -10.92 -10.26
CA ASN A 81 -9.05 -11.54 -9.34
C ASN A 81 -8.85 -13.04 -9.15
N GLU A 82 -8.25 -13.74 -10.10
CA GLU A 82 -7.99 -15.19 -10.01
C GLU A 82 -6.82 -15.51 -9.08
N ILE A 83 -5.90 -14.57 -8.87
CA ILE A 83 -4.72 -14.73 -8.03
C ILE A 83 -4.70 -13.77 -6.84
N SER A 84 -5.77 -13.01 -6.63
CA SER A 84 -5.90 -12.11 -5.49
C SER A 84 -6.12 -12.87 -4.19
N ARG A 85 -5.70 -12.24 -3.09
CA ARG A 85 -5.85 -12.71 -1.71
C ARG A 85 -6.68 -11.70 -0.94
N ASP A 86 -7.21 -12.12 0.21
CA ASP A 86 -7.97 -11.25 1.09
C ASP A 86 -7.12 -10.08 1.61
N ILE A 87 -7.77 -8.95 1.79
CA ILE A 87 -7.21 -7.77 2.43
C ILE A 87 -8.21 -7.25 3.46
N HIS A 88 -7.73 -6.90 4.66
CA HIS A 88 -8.57 -6.38 5.71
C HIS A 88 -8.50 -4.84 5.78
N PRO A 89 -9.57 -4.17 6.20
CA PRO A 89 -9.57 -2.74 6.40
C PRO A 89 -9.19 -2.37 7.83
N CYS A 90 -8.74 -1.13 8.00
CA CYS A 90 -8.73 -0.42 9.26
C CYS A 90 -9.24 1.01 9.03
N ARG A 91 -9.45 1.75 10.12
CA ARG A 91 -9.90 3.13 10.07
C ARG A 91 -8.70 4.08 10.12
N ASP A 92 -8.83 5.21 9.46
CA ASP A 92 -7.84 6.30 9.48
C ASP A 92 -7.58 6.84 10.91
N ILE A 93 -8.60 6.84 11.75
CA ILE A 93 -8.54 7.25 13.16
C ILE A 93 -8.04 6.16 14.11
N ASP A 94 -7.91 4.93 13.64
CA ASP A 94 -7.37 3.85 14.46
C ASP A 94 -5.93 4.14 14.86
N SER A 95 -5.56 3.68 16.06
CA SER A 95 -4.17 3.75 16.49
C SER A 95 -3.30 2.77 15.71
N VAL A 96 -2.01 3.06 15.62
CA VAL A 96 -1.06 2.20 14.92
C VAL A 96 -0.94 0.84 15.58
N ASP A 97 -1.03 0.76 16.93
CA ASP A 97 -1.04 -0.52 17.65
C ASP A 97 -2.27 -1.37 17.32
N LYS A 98 -3.43 -0.76 17.13
CA LYS A 98 -4.63 -1.48 16.67
C LYS A 98 -4.44 -2.05 15.27
N ALA A 99 -3.86 -1.29 14.35
CA ALA A 99 -3.54 -1.78 13.01
C ALA A 99 -2.54 -2.95 13.07
N LEU A 100 -1.54 -2.87 13.93
CA LEU A 100 -0.60 -3.97 14.16
C LEU A 100 -1.31 -5.23 14.63
N ASP A 101 -2.23 -5.13 15.59
CA ASP A 101 -3.01 -6.27 16.07
C ASP A 101 -3.82 -6.92 14.95
N ILE A 102 -4.47 -6.13 14.08
CA ILE A 102 -5.21 -6.66 12.92
C ILE A 102 -4.29 -7.42 11.97
N LEU A 103 -3.11 -6.88 11.67
CA LEU A 103 -2.12 -7.53 10.81
C LEU A 103 -1.64 -8.85 11.41
N LEU A 104 -1.32 -8.87 12.69
CA LEU A 104 -0.84 -10.07 13.39
C LEU A 104 -1.92 -11.14 13.50
N ASP A 105 -3.14 -10.77 13.87
CA ASP A 105 -4.27 -11.70 14.02
C ASP A 105 -4.66 -12.37 12.71
N ASN A 106 -4.56 -11.65 11.60
CA ASN A 106 -4.91 -12.16 10.28
C ASN A 106 -3.70 -12.67 9.48
N LYS A 107 -2.48 -12.59 10.04
CA LYS A 107 -1.22 -12.94 9.37
C LYS A 107 -1.05 -12.26 8.02
N GLU A 108 -1.37 -10.97 7.98
CA GLU A 108 -1.29 -10.13 6.80
C GLU A 108 -0.14 -9.12 6.90
N GLN A 109 0.20 -8.51 5.77
CA GLN A 109 1.29 -7.55 5.65
C GLN A 109 0.80 -6.15 5.28
N ILE A 110 -0.48 -6.03 4.88
CA ILE A 110 -1.06 -4.80 4.37
C ILE A 110 -2.53 -4.68 4.78
N LEU A 111 -2.95 -3.46 5.10
CA LEU A 111 -4.36 -3.11 5.36
C LEU A 111 -4.78 -1.96 4.47
N ILE A 112 -6.04 -1.95 4.06
CA ILE A 112 -6.65 -0.78 3.44
C ILE A 112 -7.17 0.15 4.54
N VAL A 113 -6.89 1.42 4.40
CA VAL A 113 -7.34 2.46 5.33
C VAL A 113 -8.60 3.11 4.79
N LYS A 114 -9.66 3.08 5.58
CA LYS A 114 -10.97 3.63 5.26
C LYS A 114 -11.29 4.84 6.14
N ASP A 115 -12.02 5.81 5.58
CA ASP A 115 -12.61 6.91 6.34
C ASP A 115 -13.95 6.51 6.98
N GLU A 116 -14.61 7.45 7.63
CA GLU A 116 -15.91 7.24 8.29
C GLU A 116 -17.04 6.90 7.31
N PHE A 117 -16.89 7.26 6.03
CA PHE A 117 -17.87 7.01 4.97
C PHE A 117 -17.58 5.71 4.19
N GLY A 118 -16.54 4.98 4.56
CA GLY A 118 -16.13 3.76 3.88
C GLY A 118 -15.30 3.99 2.62
N GLY A 119 -14.90 5.22 2.33
CA GLY A 119 -13.99 5.55 1.24
C GLY A 119 -12.55 5.14 1.56
N THR A 120 -11.80 4.74 0.56
CA THR A 120 -10.39 4.41 0.71
C THR A 120 -9.55 5.69 0.78
N VAL A 121 -8.81 5.88 1.85
CA VAL A 121 -7.93 7.04 2.05
C VAL A 121 -6.44 6.70 1.96
N GLY A 122 -6.09 5.43 2.02
CA GLY A 122 -4.71 4.97 1.92
C GLY A 122 -4.55 3.49 2.18
N LEU A 123 -3.31 3.09 2.37
CA LEU A 123 -2.93 1.76 2.85
C LEU A 123 -1.84 1.87 3.90
N VAL A 124 -1.75 0.88 4.78
CA VAL A 124 -0.67 0.76 5.76
C VAL A 124 -0.08 -0.64 5.69
N THR A 125 1.24 -0.72 5.77
CA THR A 125 1.98 -1.98 5.72
C THR A 125 2.61 -2.30 7.06
N MET A 126 2.95 -3.57 7.27
CA MET A 126 3.75 -3.99 8.42
C MET A 126 5.08 -3.24 8.48
N GLU A 127 5.70 -2.98 7.33
CA GLU A 127 6.94 -2.20 7.24
C GLU A 127 6.76 -0.79 7.78
N ASP A 128 5.68 -0.09 7.42
CA ASP A 128 5.37 1.26 7.94
C ASP A 128 5.29 1.27 9.46
N ILE A 129 4.68 0.24 10.04
CA ILE A 129 4.53 0.11 11.49
C ILE A 129 5.87 -0.19 12.16
N ILE A 130 6.66 -1.10 11.59
CA ILE A 130 7.99 -1.45 12.10
C ILE A 130 8.94 -0.25 12.01
N GLU A 131 8.92 0.50 10.92
CA GLU A 131 9.69 1.74 10.78
C GLU A 131 9.32 2.75 11.86
N THR A 132 8.03 2.90 12.12
CA THR A 132 7.53 3.78 13.19
C THR A 132 8.00 3.32 14.57
N LEU A 133 7.98 2.00 14.81
CA LEU A 133 8.43 1.39 16.07
C LEU A 133 9.92 1.56 16.29
N LEU A 134 10.73 1.36 15.24
CA LEU A 134 12.19 1.44 15.32
C LEU A 134 12.70 2.87 15.19
N GLY A 135 11.89 3.79 14.65
CA GLY A 135 12.30 5.15 14.34
C GLY A 135 13.29 5.23 13.17
N VAL A 136 13.37 4.17 12.36
CA VAL A 136 14.25 4.07 11.20
C VAL A 136 13.49 3.54 10.00
N GLU A 137 13.95 3.89 8.81
CA GLU A 137 13.40 3.35 7.56
C GLU A 137 13.95 1.95 7.32
N ILE A 138 13.05 1.01 6.95
CA ILE A 138 13.43 -0.33 6.48
C ILE A 138 13.46 -0.27 4.97
N VAL A 139 14.61 -0.63 4.40
CA VAL A 139 14.83 -0.64 2.96
C VAL A 139 14.85 -2.08 2.48
N ASP A 140 14.05 -2.40 1.46
CA ASP A 140 14.08 -3.70 0.80
C ASP A 140 15.41 -3.88 0.07
N GLU A 141 15.90 -5.12 -0.03
CA GLU A 141 17.15 -5.43 -0.74
C GLU A 141 17.11 -4.98 -2.20
N ASP A 142 15.93 -4.95 -2.81
CA ASP A 142 15.72 -4.49 -4.18
C ASP A 142 15.78 -2.96 -4.31
N ASP A 143 15.68 -2.21 -3.20
CA ASP A 143 15.70 -0.75 -3.16
C ASP A 143 17.09 -0.19 -2.77
N GLN A 144 18.12 -1.03 -2.66
CA GLN A 144 19.46 -0.58 -2.25
C GLN A 144 20.06 0.47 -3.19
N ASP A 145 19.68 0.46 -4.45
CA ASP A 145 20.12 1.46 -5.43
C ASP A 145 19.44 2.84 -5.23
N ALA A 146 18.32 2.87 -4.51
CA ALA A 146 17.58 4.10 -4.19
C ALA A 146 18.06 4.79 -2.90
N ILE A 147 18.85 4.10 -2.07
CA ILE A 147 19.33 4.61 -0.77
C ILE A 147 20.31 5.79 -0.94
N GLU A 148 21.01 5.86 -2.07
CA GLU A 148 21.94 6.96 -2.33
C GLU A 148 21.26 8.32 -2.56
N GLU A 149 19.93 8.34 -2.74
CA GLU A 149 19.18 9.55 -3.08
C GLU A 149 18.21 10.07 -2.00
N GLY A 150 18.14 9.46 -0.79
CA GLY A 150 17.33 9.98 0.30
C GLY A 150 16.08 9.14 0.66
N ASN A 151 15.37 9.54 1.67
CA ASN A 151 14.24 8.88 2.32
C ASN A 151 13.04 8.68 1.36
N HIS A 152 12.96 7.54 0.70
CA HIS A 152 11.93 7.24 -0.29
C HIS A 152 10.48 7.41 0.24
N HIS A 153 10.23 7.09 1.51
CA HIS A 153 8.92 7.28 2.13
C HIS A 153 8.58 8.74 2.43
N GLU A 154 9.55 9.55 2.83
CA GLU A 154 9.36 10.99 2.98
C GLU A 154 9.13 11.66 1.64
N ASP A 155 9.90 11.29 0.63
CA ASP A 155 9.75 11.78 -0.74
C ASP A 155 8.37 11.43 -1.32
N MET A 156 7.87 10.21 -1.08
CA MET A 156 6.55 9.77 -1.53
C MET A 156 5.42 10.54 -0.83
N ARG A 157 5.57 10.83 0.46
CA ARG A 157 4.61 11.64 1.22
C ARG A 157 4.62 13.11 0.78
N GLU A 158 5.78 13.64 0.48
CA GLU A 158 5.95 15.01 -0.02
C GLU A 158 5.39 15.14 -1.44
N LEU A 159 5.66 14.18 -2.32
CA LEU A 159 5.06 14.10 -3.65
C LEU A 159 3.53 13.99 -3.59
N ALA A 160 2.99 13.26 -2.62
CA ALA A 160 1.55 13.16 -2.41
C ALA A 160 0.92 14.51 -2.01
N LYS A 161 1.60 15.26 -1.13
CA LYS A 161 1.15 16.60 -0.72
C LYS A 161 1.18 17.57 -1.90
N ILE A 162 2.26 17.59 -2.66
CA ILE A 162 2.41 18.45 -3.85
C ILE A 162 1.32 18.12 -4.88
N ARG A 163 1.04 16.83 -5.10
CA ARG A 163 0.01 16.38 -6.05
C ARG A 163 -1.38 16.78 -5.61
N GLN A 164 -1.65 16.75 -4.32
CA GLN A 164 -2.94 17.18 -3.76
C GLN A 164 -3.10 18.69 -3.88
N GLU A 165 -2.07 19.47 -3.56
CA GLU A 165 -2.07 20.93 -3.73
C GLU A 165 -2.31 21.35 -5.20
N VAL A 166 -1.71 20.60 -6.14
CA VAL A 166 -1.91 20.86 -7.58
C VAL A 166 -3.34 20.54 -8.03
N ASN A 167 -3.93 19.45 -7.52
CA ASN A 167 -5.29 19.07 -7.83
C ASN A 167 -6.31 20.06 -7.24
N ASP A 168 -6.09 20.47 -5.98
CA ASP A 168 -6.95 21.46 -5.32
C ASP A 168 -6.91 22.83 -6.03
N ALA A 169 -5.73 23.22 -6.55
CA ALA A 169 -5.56 24.45 -7.33
C ALA A 169 -6.17 24.37 -8.74
N ALA A 170 -6.40 23.18 -9.29
CA ALA A 170 -7.02 22.99 -10.60
C ALA A 170 -8.55 22.96 -10.55
N GLU A 171 -9.15 22.85 -9.35
CA GLU A 171 -10.60 22.85 -9.13
C GLU A 171 -11.15 24.26 -8.76
N GLU A 172 -10.28 25.26 -8.58
CA GLU A 172 -10.66 26.68 -8.43
C GLU A 172 -10.71 27.39 -9.79
#